data_0abb9f861d95cfaa2771da5b867e6247
#
_entry.id   0abb9f861d95cfaa2771da5b867e6247
#
_cell.length_a   1.000
_cell.length_b   1.000
_cell.length_c   1.000
_cell.angle_alpha   90.00
_cell.angle_beta   90.00
_cell.angle_gamma   90.00
#
_symmetry.space_group_name_H-M   'P 1'
#
loop_
_entity.id
_entity.type
_entity.pdbx_description
1 polymer ?
#
loop_
_entity_poly.entity_id
_entity_poly.type
_entity_poly.pdbx_seq_one_letter_code
_entity_poly.pdbx_strand_id
1 'polypeptide(L)'
;MPIIKTLKKIRDNYVLNQVMKAKLPEFAESDTVRFRYTFSGRVQKVGFRYALSEMAKRLGLMGWCRNCENGDVQAEIQGAQNRIDYLVHFMGTPWRIKITKQAAEKLELVSDEKGFDISK
;
A
#
# COMPACT_ATOMS: atom_id res chain seq x y z
N MET A 1 -14.13 -22.31 2.58
CA MET A 1 -15.00 -22.44 1.41
C MET A 1 -14.19 -22.30 0.14
N PRO A 2 -14.24 -23.31 -0.75
CA PRO A 2 -13.46 -23.24 -1.99
C PRO A 2 -13.77 -22.02 -2.86
N ILE A 3 -15.05 -21.65 -2.97
CA ILE A 3 -15.45 -20.51 -3.79
C ILE A 3 -14.85 -19.21 -3.28
N ILE A 4 -14.87 -18.98 -1.97
CA ILE A 4 -14.34 -17.76 -1.36
C ILE A 4 -12.81 -17.69 -1.57
N LYS A 5 -12.12 -18.82 -1.38
CA LYS A 5 -10.68 -18.88 -1.61
C LYS A 5 -10.34 -18.63 -3.08
N THR A 6 -11.14 -19.17 -3.99
CA THR A 6 -10.94 -18.98 -5.43
C THR A 6 -11.13 -17.52 -5.83
N LEU A 7 -12.20 -16.88 -5.34
CA LEU A 7 -12.45 -15.46 -5.63
C LEU A 7 -11.36 -14.57 -5.06
N LYS A 8 -10.87 -14.86 -3.86
CA LYS A 8 -9.77 -14.11 -3.26
C LYS A 8 -8.50 -14.27 -4.08
N LYS A 9 -8.21 -15.48 -4.55
CA LYS A 9 -7.02 -15.73 -5.37
C LYS A 9 -7.11 -14.99 -6.71
N ILE A 10 -8.27 -14.97 -7.35
CA ILE A 10 -8.48 -14.22 -8.59
C ILE A 10 -8.26 -12.74 -8.35
N ARG A 11 -8.82 -12.21 -7.26
CA ARG A 11 -8.63 -10.82 -6.88
C ARG A 11 -7.15 -10.49 -6.66
N ASP A 12 -6.45 -11.33 -5.89
CA ASP A 12 -5.04 -11.10 -5.57
C ASP A 12 -4.17 -11.18 -6.83
N ASN A 13 -4.47 -12.12 -7.74
CA ASN A 13 -3.78 -12.20 -9.02
C ASN A 13 -4.00 -10.94 -9.86
N TYR A 14 -5.22 -10.43 -9.87
CA TYR A 14 -5.53 -9.20 -10.61
C TYR A 14 -4.71 -8.02 -10.06
N VAL A 15 -4.72 -7.81 -8.74
CA VAL A 15 -3.98 -6.68 -8.16
C VAL A 15 -2.48 -6.85 -8.31
N LEU A 16 -1.97 -8.08 -8.20
CA LEU A 16 -0.55 -8.34 -8.42
C LEU A 16 -0.16 -7.99 -9.86
N ASN A 17 -0.98 -8.34 -10.84
CA ASN A 17 -0.73 -7.97 -12.23
C ASN A 17 -0.66 -6.46 -12.41
N GLN A 18 -1.56 -5.71 -11.76
CA GLN A 18 -1.52 -4.24 -11.82
C GLN A 18 -0.22 -3.70 -11.24
N VAL A 19 0.21 -4.24 -10.10
CA VAL A 19 1.48 -3.85 -9.46
C VAL A 19 2.66 -4.15 -10.38
N MET A 20 2.72 -5.36 -10.94
CA MET A 20 3.87 -5.80 -11.72
C MET A 20 3.95 -5.13 -13.08
N LYS A 21 2.82 -4.72 -13.66
CA LYS A 21 2.78 -4.02 -14.96
C LYS A 21 3.12 -2.55 -14.86
N ALA A 22 3.01 -1.96 -13.68
CA ALA A 22 3.29 -0.54 -13.51
C ALA A 22 4.74 -0.26 -13.87
N LYS A 23 4.97 0.73 -14.74
CA LYS A 23 6.31 1.16 -15.10
C LYS A 23 6.75 2.21 -14.10
N LEU A 24 7.75 1.88 -13.30
CA LEU A 24 8.28 2.82 -12.33
C LEU A 24 9.12 3.87 -13.04
N PRO A 25 8.98 5.15 -12.69
CA PRO A 25 9.88 6.18 -13.22
C PRO A 25 11.27 6.03 -12.61
N GLU A 26 12.24 6.73 -13.18
CA GLU A 26 13.50 6.91 -12.50
C GLU A 26 13.29 7.94 -11.39
N PHE A 27 13.66 7.55 -10.16
CA PHE A 27 13.50 8.42 -9.02
C PHE A 27 14.80 9.17 -8.75
N ALA A 28 14.71 10.49 -8.68
CA ALA A 28 15.83 11.32 -8.20
C ALA A 28 16.04 11.05 -6.70
N GLU A 29 17.17 11.48 -6.18
CA GLU A 29 17.40 11.42 -4.73
C GLU A 29 16.32 12.22 -4.01
N SER A 30 15.87 11.70 -2.89
CA SER A 30 14.81 12.27 -2.09
C SER A 30 15.03 11.90 -0.63
N ASP A 31 14.64 12.79 0.27
CA ASP A 31 14.80 12.56 1.70
C ASP A 31 14.09 11.30 2.15
N THR A 32 14.70 10.59 3.10
CA THR A 32 14.04 9.47 3.77
C THR A 32 13.11 10.02 4.83
N VAL A 33 11.85 9.63 4.76
CA VAL A 33 10.80 10.08 5.66
C VAL A 33 9.92 8.90 6.08
N ARG A 34 9.11 9.11 7.12
CA ARG A 34 8.10 8.14 7.54
C ARG A 34 6.77 8.85 7.69
N PHE A 35 5.73 8.24 7.11
CA PHE A 35 4.36 8.76 7.21
C PHE A 35 3.41 7.66 7.65
N ARG A 36 2.42 8.05 8.47
CA ARG A 36 1.26 7.22 8.72
C ARG A 36 0.14 7.72 7.84
N TYR A 37 -0.38 6.83 6.99
CA TYR A 37 -1.53 7.10 6.16
C TYR A 37 -2.75 6.38 6.70
N THR A 38 -3.91 7.01 6.58
CA THR A 38 -5.19 6.38 6.84
C THR A 38 -6.05 6.57 5.60
N PHE A 39 -6.47 5.46 4.99
CA PHE A 39 -7.25 5.47 3.77
C PHE A 39 -8.67 5.03 4.08
N SER A 40 -9.65 5.80 3.61
CA SER A 40 -11.07 5.51 3.78
C SER A 40 -11.73 5.31 2.43
N GLY A 41 -12.85 4.59 2.40
CA GLY A 41 -13.59 4.31 1.19
C GLY A 41 -13.68 2.81 0.92
N ARG A 42 -13.65 2.44 -0.35
CA ARG A 42 -13.63 1.02 -0.73
C ARG A 42 -12.17 0.54 -0.70
N VAL A 43 -11.71 0.20 0.49
CA VAL A 43 -10.30 -0.16 0.73
C VAL A 43 -10.14 -1.52 1.42
N GLN A 44 -11.21 -2.08 1.99
CA GLN A 44 -11.16 -3.43 2.55
C GLN A 44 -11.85 -4.42 1.60
N LYS A 45 -11.39 -5.67 1.60
CA LYS A 45 -11.93 -6.77 0.78
C LYS A 45 -11.78 -6.56 -0.74
N VAL A 46 -10.88 -5.67 -1.15
CA VAL A 46 -10.64 -5.36 -2.57
C VAL A 46 -9.18 -5.59 -2.98
N GLY A 47 -8.36 -6.17 -2.09
CA GLY A 47 -6.95 -6.41 -2.36
C GLY A 47 -6.05 -5.22 -2.08
N PHE A 48 -6.53 -4.23 -1.34
CA PHE A 48 -5.77 -3.00 -1.06
C PHE A 48 -4.45 -3.28 -0.37
N ARG A 49 -4.49 -4.00 0.77
CA ARG A 49 -3.26 -4.28 1.54
C ARG A 49 -2.27 -5.10 0.74
N TYR A 50 -2.74 -6.04 -0.05
CA TYR A 50 -1.88 -6.84 -0.91
C TYR A 50 -1.20 -5.97 -1.97
N ALA A 51 -1.97 -5.15 -2.68
CA ALA A 51 -1.41 -4.23 -3.69
C ALA A 51 -0.42 -3.26 -3.06
N LEU A 52 -0.77 -2.68 -1.91
CA LEU A 52 0.09 -1.73 -1.20
C LEU A 52 1.42 -2.37 -0.82
N SER A 53 1.38 -3.57 -0.21
CA SER A 53 2.59 -4.25 0.23
C SER A 53 3.48 -4.66 -0.94
N GLU A 54 2.90 -5.16 -2.02
CA GLU A 54 3.68 -5.59 -3.19
C GLU A 54 4.31 -4.39 -3.92
N MET A 55 3.58 -3.29 -4.07
CA MET A 55 4.17 -2.08 -4.66
C MET A 55 5.22 -1.46 -3.74
N ALA A 56 4.98 -1.45 -2.44
CA ALA A 56 5.98 -0.95 -1.48
C ALA A 56 7.28 -1.74 -1.60
N LYS A 57 7.20 -3.06 -1.74
CA LYS A 57 8.39 -3.92 -1.94
C LYS A 57 9.13 -3.55 -3.22
N ARG A 58 8.40 -3.35 -4.34
CA ARG A 58 9.02 -2.92 -5.60
C ARG A 58 9.75 -1.59 -5.46
N LEU A 59 9.20 -0.70 -4.63
CA LEU A 59 9.76 0.63 -4.42
C LEU A 59 10.85 0.67 -3.35
N GLY A 60 11.13 -0.46 -2.71
CA GLY A 60 12.14 -0.51 -1.64
C GLY A 60 11.71 0.21 -0.37
N LEU A 61 10.40 0.33 -0.14
CA LEU A 61 9.86 0.99 1.04
C LEU A 61 9.70 -0.01 2.18
N MET A 62 9.76 0.49 3.40
CA MET A 62 9.58 -0.29 4.62
C MET A 62 8.33 0.16 5.34
N GLY A 63 7.76 -0.73 6.12
CA GLY A 63 6.60 -0.39 6.93
C GLY A 63 5.61 -1.53 7.09
N TRP A 64 4.36 -1.16 7.29
CA TRP A 64 3.29 -2.12 7.50
C TRP A 64 1.94 -1.50 7.14
N CYS A 65 0.94 -2.35 6.93
CA CYS A 65 -0.43 -1.89 6.78
C CYS A 65 -1.38 -2.86 7.48
N ARG A 66 -2.56 -2.36 7.84
CA ARG A 66 -3.57 -3.15 8.53
C ARG A 66 -4.97 -2.61 8.24
N ASN A 67 -5.96 -3.49 8.36
CA ASN A 67 -7.36 -3.06 8.39
C ASN A 67 -7.69 -2.48 9.76
N CYS A 68 -8.50 -1.43 9.76
CA CYS A 68 -9.08 -0.87 10.98
C CYS A 68 -10.51 -1.38 11.14
N GLU A 69 -11.02 -1.38 12.38
CA GLU A 69 -12.38 -1.86 12.65
C GLU A 69 -13.46 -1.04 11.94
N ASN A 70 -13.19 0.25 11.72
CA ASN A 70 -14.16 1.16 11.08
C ASN A 70 -14.20 1.05 9.56
N GLY A 71 -13.46 0.12 8.97
CA GLY A 71 -13.43 -0.06 7.51
C GLY A 71 -12.25 0.60 6.81
N ASP A 72 -11.47 1.41 7.51
CA ASP A 72 -10.29 2.05 6.94
C ASP A 72 -9.11 1.09 6.84
N VAL A 73 -8.10 1.48 6.06
CA VAL A 73 -6.77 0.85 6.07
C VAL A 73 -5.77 1.88 6.56
N GLN A 74 -4.94 1.47 7.50
CA GLN A 74 -3.87 2.29 8.03
C GLN A 74 -2.53 1.70 7.62
N ALA A 75 -1.57 2.56 7.28
CA ALA A 75 -0.23 2.12 6.90
C ALA A 75 0.80 3.10 7.44
N GLU A 76 1.93 2.56 7.92
CA GLU A 76 3.13 3.37 8.13
C GLU A 76 4.14 3.01 7.07
N ILE A 77 4.70 4.02 6.42
CA ILE A 77 5.53 3.83 5.23
C ILE A 77 6.79 4.69 5.39
N GLN A 78 7.95 4.04 5.25
CA GLN A 78 9.23 4.72 5.37
C GLN A 78 10.09 4.48 4.15
N GLY A 79 10.75 5.54 3.69
CA GLY A 79 11.66 5.49 2.58
C GLY A 79 11.76 6.85 1.90
N ALA A 80 12.24 6.86 0.66
CA ALA A 80 12.37 8.10 -0.10
C ALA A 80 11.00 8.74 -0.33
N GLN A 81 10.89 10.03 -0.06
CA GLN A 81 9.62 10.78 -0.16
C GLN A 81 8.95 10.59 -1.52
N ASN A 82 9.71 10.71 -2.62
CA ASN A 82 9.13 10.59 -3.95
C ASN A 82 8.61 9.18 -4.25
N ARG A 83 9.21 8.16 -3.66
CA ARG A 83 8.72 6.78 -3.80
C ARG A 83 7.44 6.56 -2.99
N ILE A 84 7.35 7.14 -1.80
CA ILE A 84 6.12 7.12 -1.01
C ILE A 84 5.01 7.83 -1.78
N ASP A 85 5.29 8.98 -2.35
CA ASP A 85 4.31 9.73 -3.14
C ASP A 85 3.81 8.92 -4.32
N TYR A 86 4.71 8.20 -5.00
CA TYR A 86 4.33 7.31 -6.09
C TYR A 86 3.39 6.19 -5.60
N LEU A 87 3.75 5.56 -4.48
CA LEU A 87 2.93 4.48 -3.91
C LEU A 87 1.51 4.95 -3.62
N VAL A 88 1.38 6.08 -2.96
CA VAL A 88 0.07 6.62 -2.60
C VAL A 88 -0.75 6.95 -3.84
N HIS A 89 -0.11 7.57 -4.85
CA HIS A 89 -0.78 7.85 -6.12
C HIS A 89 -1.24 6.57 -6.82
N PHE A 90 -0.36 5.57 -6.87
CA PHE A 90 -0.68 4.28 -7.49
C PHE A 90 -1.91 3.64 -6.84
N MET A 91 -2.04 3.74 -5.52
CA MET A 91 -3.15 3.09 -4.81
C MET A 91 -4.53 3.63 -5.17
N GLY A 92 -4.58 4.78 -5.83
CA GLY A 92 -5.83 5.30 -6.37
C GLY A 92 -6.17 4.79 -7.78
N THR A 93 -5.30 3.98 -8.40
CA THR A 93 -5.48 3.56 -9.79
C THR A 93 -6.19 2.21 -9.99
N PRO A 94 -6.04 1.17 -9.12
CA PRO A 94 -6.78 -0.08 -9.34
C PRO A 94 -8.28 0.16 -9.25
N TRP A 95 -9.02 -0.31 -10.26
CA TRP A 95 -10.43 0.04 -10.43
C TRP A 95 -11.34 -0.40 -9.26
N ARG A 96 -10.95 -1.47 -8.55
CA ARG A 96 -11.76 -1.96 -7.42
C ARG A 96 -11.56 -1.16 -6.15
N ILE A 97 -10.47 -0.43 -6.08
CA ILE A 97 -10.11 0.39 -4.93
C ILE A 97 -10.67 1.79 -5.16
N LYS A 98 -11.36 2.32 -4.17
CA LYS A 98 -11.86 3.69 -4.25
C LYS A 98 -11.56 4.40 -2.94
N ILE A 99 -10.57 5.27 -2.99
CA ILE A 99 -10.19 6.08 -1.84
C ILE A 99 -11.05 7.34 -1.86
N THR A 100 -11.89 7.50 -0.83
CA THR A 100 -12.76 8.67 -0.70
C THR A 100 -12.14 9.72 0.20
N LYS A 101 -11.22 9.31 1.07
CA LYS A 101 -10.54 10.21 2.00
C LYS A 101 -9.22 9.60 2.37
N GLN A 102 -8.18 10.44 2.48
CA GLN A 102 -6.91 10.00 3.04
C GLN A 102 -6.32 11.07 3.93
N ALA A 103 -5.69 10.64 4.99
CA ALA A 103 -4.98 11.49 5.92
C ALA A 103 -3.54 11.02 6.03
N ALA A 104 -2.63 11.97 6.20
CA ALA A 104 -1.20 11.68 6.34
C ALA A 104 -0.65 12.41 7.54
N GLU A 105 0.19 11.70 8.31
CA GLU A 105 0.86 12.25 9.48
C GLU A 105 2.33 11.91 9.38
N LYS A 106 3.19 12.92 9.46
CA LYS A 106 4.63 12.68 9.43
C LYS A 106 5.09 12.16 10.78
N LEU A 107 5.90 11.11 10.77
CA LEU A 107 6.42 10.45 11.96
C LEU A 107 7.93 10.50 11.96
N GLU A 108 8.53 10.20 13.11
CA GLU A 108 9.96 9.99 13.20
C GLU A 108 10.35 8.69 12.52
N LEU A 109 11.57 8.61 12.03
CA LEU A 109 12.11 7.40 11.42
C LEU A 109 12.24 6.30 12.46
N VAL A 110 12.01 5.07 12.01
CA VAL A 110 12.18 3.86 12.81
C VAL A 110 13.43 3.14 12.31
N SER A 111 14.28 2.68 13.24
CA SER A 111 15.44 1.86 12.91
C SER A 111 15.07 0.38 12.98
N ASP A 112 15.87 -0.46 12.34
CA ASP A 112 15.78 -1.93 12.41
C ASP A 112 14.53 -2.54 11.79
N GLU A 113 13.72 -1.77 11.07
CA GLU A 113 12.59 -2.30 10.32
C GLU A 113 13.08 -2.85 9.00
N LYS A 114 12.56 -4.02 8.60
CA LYS A 114 12.92 -4.68 7.33
C LYS A 114 11.67 -5.03 6.55
N GLY A 115 11.63 -4.60 5.29
CA GLY A 115 10.55 -4.96 4.39
C GLY A 115 9.23 -4.30 4.71
N PHE A 116 8.19 -4.80 4.07
CA PHE A 116 6.84 -4.26 4.23
C PHE A 116 5.89 -5.42 4.57
N ASP A 117 5.19 -5.28 5.69
CA ASP A 117 4.34 -6.35 6.22
C ASP A 117 2.87 -5.96 6.26
N ILE A 118 2.03 -6.98 6.12
CA ILE A 118 0.59 -6.83 6.37
C ILE A 118 0.35 -7.30 7.80
N SER A 119 -0.08 -6.38 8.66
CA SER A 119 -0.39 -6.66 10.06
C SER A 119 -1.84 -7.04 10.23
N LYS A 120 -2.11 -7.73 11.30
CA LYS A 120 -3.48 -8.09 11.65
C LYS A 120 -4.20 -6.96 12.36
#